data_5ce89d24129d562a887f15a2bc99e1fb
#
_entry.id   5ce89d24129d562a887f15a2bc99e1fb
#
_cell.length_a   1.000
_cell.length_b   1.000
_cell.length_c   1.000
_cell.angle_alpha   90.00
_cell.angle_beta   90.00
_cell.angle_gamma   90.00
#
_symmetry.space_group_name_H-M   'P 1'
#
loop_
_entity.id
_entity.type
_entity.pdbx_description
1 polymer ?
#
loop_
_entity_poly.entity_id
_entity_poly.type
_entity_poly.pdbx_seq_one_letter_code
_entity_poly.pdbx_strand_id
1 'polypeptide(L)'
;MPLLRIPASGSGARPNRWWYRRGQLYDRRVAQEASALGEYLRARRERLLPEDVGLAATKRRRVAGLRREELATLAGISAAYYLRLEQGRATSPSTQVVDALARALRLDARSTRYLHDLAAPAGRDFPDPDVSGHALAEVIDQFLMPAVVVNRYRDVLAANPIARVLSPEFTPGKNIVRWRLLDPAAKELYVNWDEATAVAVNALRELSGQYPSDPGMRALIAELSDASPRFRELWGCADVGDRLGVHHIRHPRVGDLHLYRHRLDAHYPGGDHILIYRAEIGSDSARALGELRSLCDAQALALPGLNSESAVVDVSARDN
;
A
#
# COMPACT_ATOMS: atom_id res chain seq x y z
N MET A 1 26.67 -5.22 -50.58
CA MET A 1 25.71 -6.17 -50.02
C MET A 1 24.79 -5.38 -49.09
N PRO A 2 23.49 -5.37 -49.27
CA PRO A 2 22.59 -4.35 -48.75
C PRO A 2 22.07 -4.65 -47.36
N LEU A 3 21.95 -3.57 -46.56
CA LEU A 3 21.29 -3.49 -45.28
C LEU A 3 19.78 -3.76 -45.41
N LEU A 4 19.28 -4.76 -44.71
CA LEU A 4 17.85 -5.01 -44.61
C LEU A 4 17.22 -3.99 -43.62
N ARG A 5 16.35 -3.17 -44.17
CA ARG A 5 15.41 -2.30 -43.40
C ARG A 5 14.28 -3.20 -42.88
N ILE A 6 13.99 -3.10 -41.60
CA ILE A 6 12.76 -3.64 -40.97
C ILE A 6 11.72 -2.53 -40.99
N PRO A 7 10.51 -2.74 -41.54
CA PRO A 7 9.44 -1.76 -41.51
C PRO A 7 8.72 -1.78 -40.14
N ALA A 8 8.50 -0.59 -39.59
CA ALA A 8 7.59 -0.36 -38.49
C ALA A 8 6.16 -0.31 -39.03
N SER A 9 5.29 -1.23 -38.59
CA SER A 9 3.82 -1.03 -38.68
C SER A 9 3.09 -1.95 -37.71
N GLY A 10 2.25 -1.37 -36.86
CA GLY A 10 0.92 -1.85 -36.70
C GLY A 10 0.39 -1.91 -35.27
N SER A 11 -0.41 -0.95 -34.88
CA SER A 11 -1.59 -1.00 -34.01
C SER A 11 -1.66 -2.11 -32.95
N GLY A 12 -1.28 -1.78 -31.73
CA GLY A 12 -1.63 -2.55 -30.54
C GLY A 12 -2.08 -1.55 -29.46
N ALA A 13 -3.12 -1.90 -28.73
CA ALA A 13 -3.79 -1.13 -27.72
C ALA A 13 -2.81 -0.35 -26.84
N ARG A 14 -2.95 0.98 -26.83
CA ARG A 14 -2.07 1.86 -26.08
C ARG A 14 -2.40 1.75 -24.59
N PRO A 15 -1.44 1.44 -23.71
CA PRO A 15 -1.62 1.61 -22.28
C PRO A 15 -1.96 3.07 -21.99
N ASN A 16 -2.87 3.28 -21.06
CA ASN A 16 -3.45 4.56 -20.68
C ASN A 16 -2.41 5.67 -20.54
N ARG A 17 -2.36 6.56 -21.51
CA ARG A 17 -1.42 7.67 -21.66
C ARG A 17 -1.58 8.79 -20.62
N TRP A 18 -2.43 8.61 -19.61
CA TRP A 18 -2.71 9.62 -18.58
C TRP A 18 -1.54 9.82 -17.61
N TRP A 19 -0.70 8.81 -17.39
CA TRP A 19 0.39 8.84 -16.43
C TRP A 19 1.63 9.60 -16.91
N TYR A 20 1.91 9.59 -18.22
CA TYR A 20 3.14 10.17 -18.79
C TYR A 20 3.09 11.70 -18.98
N ARG A 21 1.93 12.32 -19.09
CA ARG A 21 1.83 13.78 -19.33
C ARG A 21 1.88 14.65 -18.09
N ARG A 22 1.64 14.12 -16.90
CA ARG A 22 1.72 14.88 -15.64
C ARG A 22 3.11 14.85 -14.99
N GLY A 23 3.96 13.90 -15.31
CA GLY A 23 5.33 13.81 -14.78
C GLY A 23 6.24 14.97 -15.16
N GLN A 24 6.05 15.59 -16.33
CA GLN A 24 6.95 16.65 -16.81
C GLN A 24 6.66 18.05 -16.26
N LEU A 25 5.49 18.31 -15.68
CA LEU A 25 5.17 19.60 -15.06
C LEU A 25 5.51 19.65 -13.57
N TYR A 26 5.80 18.51 -12.95
CA TYR A 26 6.09 18.38 -11.51
C TYR A 26 7.58 18.63 -11.17
N ASP A 27 8.47 18.52 -12.15
CA ASP A 27 9.93 18.47 -11.95
C ASP A 27 10.59 19.82 -11.60
N ARG A 28 9.88 20.94 -11.65
CA ARG A 28 10.43 22.28 -11.33
C ARG A 28 10.04 22.85 -9.96
N ARG A 29 9.09 22.22 -9.22
CA ARG A 29 8.72 22.63 -7.86
C ARG A 29 9.26 21.72 -6.76
N VAL A 30 9.83 20.57 -7.09
CA VAL A 30 10.23 19.50 -6.17
C VAL A 30 11.63 19.70 -5.57
N ALA A 31 12.36 20.72 -5.95
CA ALA A 31 13.73 20.95 -5.47
C ALA A 31 13.83 21.40 -3.99
N GLN A 32 12.75 21.43 -3.23
CA GLN A 32 12.76 21.84 -1.82
C GLN A 32 11.79 21.05 -0.92
N GLU A 33 11.28 19.90 -1.40
CA GLU A 33 10.46 19.02 -0.58
C GLU A 33 11.37 18.22 0.36
N ALA A 34 11.03 18.21 1.65
CA ALA A 34 11.67 17.35 2.64
C ALA A 34 11.66 15.91 2.13
N SER A 35 12.79 15.19 2.20
CA SER A 35 12.84 13.79 1.77
C SER A 35 11.84 12.97 2.61
N ALA A 36 11.31 11.90 2.04
CA ALA A 36 10.40 10.99 2.76
C ALA A 36 10.98 10.53 4.12
N LEU A 37 12.31 10.35 4.18
CA LEU A 37 13.04 10.10 5.42
C LEU A 37 12.88 11.25 6.42
N GLY A 38 13.07 12.49 5.96
CA GLY A 38 13.00 13.68 6.83
C GLY A 38 11.58 13.91 7.36
N GLU A 39 10.57 13.74 6.53
CA GLU A 39 9.16 13.82 6.92
C GLU A 39 8.79 12.77 7.96
N TYR A 40 9.21 11.53 7.74
CA TYR A 40 8.95 10.43 8.66
C TYR A 40 9.62 10.66 10.02
N LEU A 41 10.91 11.04 10.04
CA LEU A 41 11.64 11.35 11.28
C LEU A 41 10.97 12.47 12.05
N ARG A 42 10.56 13.55 11.36
CA ARG A 42 9.85 14.67 11.95
C ARG A 42 8.53 14.25 12.57
N ALA A 43 7.69 13.53 11.81
CA ALA A 43 6.37 13.10 12.27
C ALA A 43 6.47 12.19 13.51
N ARG A 44 7.41 11.25 13.52
CA ARG A 44 7.64 10.36 14.68
C ARG A 44 8.16 11.11 15.89
N ARG A 45 9.08 12.07 15.72
CA ARG A 45 9.59 12.93 16.82
C ARG A 45 8.50 13.79 17.44
N GLU A 46 7.62 14.39 16.63
CA GLU A 46 6.54 15.26 17.08
C GLU A 46 5.47 14.53 17.89
N ARG A 47 5.34 13.21 17.72
CA ARG A 47 4.38 12.37 18.45
C ARG A 47 4.94 11.78 19.75
N LEU A 48 6.26 11.61 19.86
CA LEU A 48 6.88 11.00 21.02
C LEU A 48 6.99 12.03 22.15
N LEU A 49 6.35 11.76 23.28
CA LEU A 49 6.36 12.65 24.43
C LEU A 49 7.67 12.53 25.21
N PRO A 50 8.15 13.60 25.86
CA PRO A 50 9.38 13.55 26.68
C PRO A 50 9.35 12.50 27.77
N GLU A 51 8.22 12.35 28.44
CA GLU A 51 8.00 11.34 29.46
C GLU A 51 8.15 9.90 28.94
N ASP A 52 7.80 9.66 27.67
CA ASP A 52 7.97 8.34 27.06
C ASP A 52 9.43 7.90 26.97
N VAL A 53 10.37 8.87 26.97
CA VAL A 53 11.82 8.62 26.87
C VAL A 53 12.58 9.01 28.14
N GLY A 54 11.88 9.22 29.26
CA GLY A 54 12.47 9.51 30.56
C GLY A 54 12.97 10.95 30.70
N LEU A 55 12.53 11.87 29.86
CA LEU A 55 12.84 13.29 29.99
C LEU A 55 11.74 14.01 30.80
N ALA A 56 12.13 14.93 31.71
CA ALA A 56 11.17 15.68 32.47
C ALA A 56 10.37 16.66 31.60
N ALA A 57 9.04 16.59 31.72
CA ALA A 57 8.16 17.58 31.08
C ALA A 57 8.38 18.96 31.72
N THR A 58 8.96 19.91 30.99
CA THR A 58 9.12 21.28 31.45
C THR A 58 7.86 22.11 31.20
N LYS A 59 7.37 22.86 32.21
CA LYS A 59 6.12 23.66 32.14
C LYS A 59 6.08 24.73 31.00
N ARG A 60 7.18 24.99 30.30
CA ARG A 60 7.30 25.98 29.19
C ARG A 60 7.65 25.37 27.85
N ARG A 61 6.97 24.27 27.45
CA ARG A 61 7.19 23.70 26.11
C ARG A 61 6.28 24.38 25.08
N ARG A 62 6.87 24.77 23.93
CA ARG A 62 6.11 25.27 22.78
C ARG A 62 5.61 24.12 21.85
N VAL A 63 6.15 22.92 22.03
CA VAL A 63 5.82 21.70 21.25
C VAL A 63 5.53 20.57 22.23
N ALA A 64 4.50 19.77 21.94
CA ALA A 64 4.12 18.63 22.78
C ALA A 64 5.15 17.51 22.69
N GLY A 65 5.63 17.19 21.50
CA GLY A 65 6.61 16.13 21.26
C GLY A 65 8.06 16.52 21.58
N LEU A 66 9.00 15.63 21.24
CA LEU A 66 10.43 15.87 21.44
C LEU A 66 10.95 17.03 20.61
N ARG A 67 11.88 17.81 21.20
CA ARG A 67 12.69 18.78 20.44
C ARG A 67 13.76 18.05 19.63
N ARG A 68 14.28 18.72 18.59
CA ARG A 68 15.36 18.18 17.75
C ARG A 68 16.62 17.85 18.55
N GLU A 69 16.99 18.75 19.47
CA GLU A 69 18.15 18.61 20.34
C GLU A 69 17.99 17.41 21.28
N GLU A 70 16.77 17.20 21.81
CA GLU A 70 16.47 16.07 22.70
C GLU A 70 16.61 14.74 21.98
N LEU A 71 16.00 14.62 20.78
CA LEU A 71 16.12 13.39 19.99
C LEU A 71 17.55 13.15 19.53
N ALA A 72 18.27 14.20 19.08
CA ALA A 72 19.66 14.09 18.68
C ALA A 72 20.55 13.56 19.81
N THR A 73 20.34 14.08 21.04
CA THR A 73 21.06 13.61 22.24
C THR A 73 20.75 12.15 22.53
N LEU A 74 19.48 11.73 22.47
CA LEU A 74 19.05 10.34 22.69
C LEU A 74 19.64 9.39 21.63
N ALA A 75 19.78 9.86 20.39
CA ALA A 75 20.36 9.09 19.30
C ALA A 75 21.91 9.15 19.24
N GLY A 76 22.56 9.96 20.09
CA GLY A 76 24.01 10.12 20.10
C GLY A 76 24.59 10.80 18.85
N ILE A 77 23.80 11.70 18.21
CA ILE A 77 24.20 12.47 17.02
C ILE A 77 24.12 13.97 17.29
N SER A 78 24.77 14.79 16.45
CA SER A 78 24.64 16.24 16.61
C SER A 78 23.26 16.75 16.18
N ALA A 79 22.73 17.76 16.85
CA ALA A 79 21.47 18.40 16.49
C ALA A 79 21.50 18.99 15.07
N ALA A 80 22.66 19.51 14.65
CA ALA A 80 22.87 20.01 13.29
C ALA A 80 22.77 18.88 12.22
N TYR A 81 23.29 17.70 12.53
CA TYR A 81 23.17 16.54 11.62
C TYR A 81 21.71 16.05 11.57
N TYR A 82 21.04 15.95 12.71
CA TYR A 82 19.62 15.57 12.74
C TYR A 82 18.74 16.55 11.96
N LEU A 83 19.00 17.86 12.10
CA LEU A 83 18.30 18.90 11.33
C LEU A 83 18.50 18.69 9.79
N ARG A 84 19.71 18.34 9.35
CA ARG A 84 19.98 18.05 7.95
C ARG A 84 19.24 16.81 7.43
N LEU A 85 19.06 15.77 8.29
CA LEU A 85 18.22 14.60 7.97
C LEU A 85 16.76 15.01 7.80
N GLU A 86 16.17 15.77 8.75
CA GLU A 86 14.79 16.25 8.63
C GLU A 86 14.56 17.14 7.38
N GLN A 87 15.57 17.88 6.96
CA GLN A 87 15.50 18.75 5.79
C GLN A 87 15.82 18.06 4.45
N GLY A 88 16.11 16.74 4.48
CA GLY A 88 16.52 16.01 3.28
C GLY A 88 17.88 16.39 2.73
N ARG A 89 18.69 17.16 3.47
CA ARG A 89 20.05 17.59 3.07
C ARG A 89 21.13 16.55 3.38
N ALA A 90 20.80 15.54 4.17
CA ALA A 90 21.62 14.36 4.43
C ALA A 90 20.77 13.14 4.06
N THR A 91 21.11 12.49 2.96
CA THR A 91 20.24 11.48 2.32
C THR A 91 20.65 10.04 2.57
N SER A 92 21.84 9.80 3.13
CA SER A 92 22.38 8.46 3.33
C SER A 92 23.03 8.33 4.71
N PRO A 93 22.22 8.29 5.80
CA PRO A 93 22.76 8.02 7.12
C PRO A 93 23.28 6.58 7.18
N SER A 94 24.35 6.34 7.98
CA SER A 94 24.85 4.98 8.18
C SER A 94 23.82 4.13 8.93
N THR A 95 23.89 2.80 8.76
CA THR A 95 23.02 1.85 9.47
C THR A 95 23.05 2.08 10.99
N GLN A 96 24.21 2.39 11.56
CA GLN A 96 24.36 2.69 12.98
C GLN A 96 23.54 3.92 13.41
N VAL A 97 23.51 4.97 12.59
CA VAL A 97 22.70 6.17 12.85
C VAL A 97 21.21 5.85 12.73
N VAL A 98 20.81 5.06 11.71
CA VAL A 98 19.42 4.62 11.54
C VAL A 98 18.95 3.82 12.76
N ASP A 99 19.74 2.86 13.23
CA ASP A 99 19.46 2.05 14.41
C ASP A 99 19.38 2.91 15.69
N ALA A 100 20.26 3.89 15.82
CA ALA A 100 20.25 4.82 16.97
C ALA A 100 18.97 5.68 16.96
N LEU A 101 18.57 6.19 15.80
CA LEU A 101 17.31 6.92 15.63
C LEU A 101 16.09 6.04 15.90
N ALA A 102 16.08 4.79 15.41
CA ALA A 102 15.01 3.84 15.66
C ALA A 102 14.81 3.58 17.16
N ARG A 103 15.89 3.36 17.89
CA ARG A 103 15.86 3.21 19.37
C ARG A 103 15.38 4.46 20.07
N ALA A 104 15.92 5.63 19.70
CA ALA A 104 15.55 6.91 20.30
C ALA A 104 14.07 7.27 20.08
N LEU A 105 13.54 6.92 18.91
CA LEU A 105 12.12 7.09 18.54
C LEU A 105 11.21 5.96 19.05
N ARG A 106 11.76 4.95 19.73
CA ARG A 106 11.01 3.77 20.21
C ARG A 106 10.21 3.07 19.12
N LEU A 107 10.81 2.94 17.93
CA LEU A 107 10.15 2.30 16.82
C LEU A 107 10.06 0.78 17.05
N ASP A 108 8.93 0.21 16.66
CA ASP A 108 8.77 -1.23 16.55
C ASP A 108 9.57 -1.81 15.36
N ALA A 109 9.61 -3.14 15.23
CA ALA A 109 10.40 -3.81 14.20
C ALA A 109 9.99 -3.41 12.76
N ARG A 110 8.71 -3.16 12.50
CA ARG A 110 8.21 -2.75 11.17
C ARG A 110 8.59 -1.31 10.87
N SER A 111 8.35 -0.42 11.81
CA SER A 111 8.74 0.99 11.71
C SER A 111 10.25 1.17 11.58
N THR A 112 11.04 0.32 12.25
CA THR A 112 12.50 0.28 12.12
C THR A 112 12.90 -0.15 10.71
N ARG A 113 12.30 -1.21 10.17
CA ARG A 113 12.55 -1.66 8.78
C ARG A 113 12.20 -0.57 7.78
N TYR A 114 11.05 0.06 7.93
CA TYR A 114 10.63 1.18 7.08
C TYR A 114 11.63 2.34 7.13
N LEU A 115 12.17 2.68 8.31
CA LEU A 115 13.21 3.70 8.44
C LEU A 115 14.49 3.31 7.69
N HIS A 116 14.89 2.04 7.74
CA HIS A 116 16.02 1.52 6.93
C HIS A 116 15.74 1.60 5.42
N ASP A 117 14.54 1.25 4.99
CA ASP A 117 14.14 1.32 3.58
C ASP A 117 14.20 2.78 3.06
N LEU A 118 13.72 3.74 3.84
CA LEU A 118 13.81 5.17 3.51
C LEU A 118 15.25 5.71 3.48
N ALA A 119 16.13 5.15 4.30
CA ALA A 119 17.54 5.54 4.38
C ALA A 119 18.43 4.87 3.32
N ALA A 120 17.91 3.83 2.66
CA ALA A 120 18.65 3.10 1.64
C ALA A 120 18.93 3.99 0.42
N PRO A 121 20.08 3.83 -0.27
CA PRO A 121 20.37 4.55 -1.50
C PRO A 121 19.28 4.32 -2.55
N ALA A 122 18.86 5.38 -3.23
CA ALA A 122 17.96 5.28 -4.37
C ALA A 122 18.65 4.49 -5.49
N GLY A 123 18.11 3.33 -5.86
CA GLY A 123 18.75 2.49 -6.89
C GLY A 123 18.08 1.12 -7.08
N ARG A 124 16.92 0.88 -6.47
CA ARG A 124 16.12 -0.30 -6.84
C ARG A 124 15.42 0.00 -8.15
N ASP A 125 15.64 -0.83 -9.16
CA ASP A 125 14.84 -0.85 -10.37
C ASP A 125 13.38 -1.01 -9.96
N PHE A 126 12.50 -0.27 -10.64
CA PHE A 126 11.05 -0.38 -10.46
C PHE A 126 10.53 -1.38 -11.50
N PRO A 127 10.40 -2.67 -11.15
CA PRO A 127 9.85 -3.65 -12.10
C PRO A 127 8.41 -3.24 -12.44
N ASP A 128 8.02 -3.50 -13.68
CA ASP A 128 6.67 -3.24 -14.14
C ASP A 128 5.66 -4.04 -13.27
N PRO A 129 4.63 -3.40 -12.72
CA PRO A 129 3.67 -4.05 -11.83
C PRO A 129 2.79 -5.12 -12.52
N ASP A 130 2.85 -5.28 -13.83
CA ASP A 130 1.85 -6.06 -14.58
C ASP A 130 2.23 -7.53 -14.85
N VAL A 131 3.42 -8.00 -14.47
CA VAL A 131 3.94 -9.28 -14.96
C VAL A 131 3.42 -10.51 -14.20
N SER A 132 2.98 -10.37 -12.95
CA SER A 132 2.67 -11.52 -12.07
C SER A 132 1.19 -11.75 -11.77
N GLY A 133 0.32 -10.83 -12.14
CA GLY A 133 -1.10 -10.88 -11.80
C GLY A 133 -1.83 -12.13 -12.29
N HIS A 134 -1.50 -12.64 -13.50
CA HIS A 134 -2.14 -13.82 -14.08
C HIS A 134 -1.78 -15.12 -13.33
N ALA A 135 -0.50 -15.33 -13.04
CA ALA A 135 -0.06 -16.54 -12.33
C ALA A 135 -0.65 -16.64 -10.92
N LEU A 136 -0.76 -15.49 -10.23
CA LEU A 136 -1.36 -15.45 -8.90
C LEU A 136 -2.89 -15.57 -8.94
N ALA A 137 -3.55 -15.16 -10.02
CA ALA A 137 -4.99 -15.31 -10.18
C ALA A 137 -5.41 -16.78 -10.13
N GLU A 138 -4.70 -17.67 -10.85
CA GLU A 138 -4.96 -19.11 -10.82
C GLU A 138 -4.76 -19.71 -9.41
N VAL A 139 -3.78 -19.18 -8.64
CA VAL A 139 -3.52 -19.63 -7.27
C VAL A 139 -4.66 -19.24 -6.34
N ILE A 140 -5.13 -17.98 -6.39
CA ILE A 140 -6.19 -17.51 -5.49
C ILE A 140 -7.55 -18.14 -5.78
N ASP A 141 -7.81 -18.60 -7.00
CA ASP A 141 -9.04 -19.31 -7.36
C ASP A 141 -9.15 -20.69 -6.65
N GLN A 142 -8.02 -21.25 -6.19
CA GLN A 142 -8.01 -22.46 -5.36
C GLN A 142 -8.36 -22.21 -3.89
N PHE A 143 -8.44 -20.94 -3.45
CA PHE A 143 -8.70 -20.61 -2.05
C PHE A 143 -10.19 -20.64 -1.74
N LEU A 144 -10.55 -21.34 -0.64
CA LEU A 144 -11.92 -21.43 -0.15
C LEU A 144 -12.38 -20.18 0.63
N MET A 145 -11.52 -19.19 0.78
CA MET A 145 -11.76 -17.93 1.47
C MET A 145 -11.55 -16.75 0.51
N PRO A 146 -12.10 -15.57 0.79
CA PRO A 146 -11.86 -14.39 -0.04
C PRO A 146 -10.37 -14.10 -0.17
N ALA A 147 -9.89 -14.03 -1.42
CA ALA A 147 -8.51 -13.77 -1.75
C ALA A 147 -8.39 -12.77 -2.91
N VAL A 148 -7.42 -11.86 -2.79
CA VAL A 148 -7.22 -10.75 -3.74
C VAL A 148 -5.73 -10.61 -4.01
N VAL A 149 -5.33 -10.52 -5.27
CA VAL A 149 -3.98 -10.13 -5.68
C VAL A 149 -3.95 -8.62 -5.84
N VAL A 150 -3.01 -7.97 -5.20
CA VAL A 150 -2.83 -6.52 -5.30
C VAL A 150 -1.37 -6.19 -5.56
N ASN A 151 -1.14 -5.11 -6.33
CA ASN A 151 0.19 -4.58 -6.56
C ASN A 151 0.66 -3.67 -5.41
N ARG A 152 1.88 -3.14 -5.52
CA ARG A 152 2.45 -2.21 -4.53
C ARG A 152 1.67 -0.91 -4.35
N TYR A 153 0.87 -0.50 -5.33
CA TYR A 153 -0.02 0.67 -5.25
C TYR A 153 -1.37 0.37 -4.62
N ARG A 154 -1.64 -0.90 -4.31
CA ARG A 154 -2.93 -1.40 -3.80
C ARG A 154 -4.02 -1.45 -4.87
N ASP A 155 -3.65 -1.48 -6.17
CA ASP A 155 -4.59 -1.80 -7.24
C ASP A 155 -4.87 -3.30 -7.23
N VAL A 156 -6.13 -3.67 -7.39
CA VAL A 156 -6.58 -5.06 -7.48
C VAL A 156 -6.25 -5.59 -8.87
N LEU A 157 -5.34 -6.57 -8.94
CA LEU A 157 -4.97 -7.26 -10.17
C LEU A 157 -5.90 -8.43 -10.44
N ALA A 158 -6.23 -9.20 -9.41
CA ALA A 158 -7.16 -10.31 -9.47
C ALA A 158 -7.90 -10.50 -8.14
N ALA A 159 -9.07 -11.11 -8.20
CA ALA A 159 -9.84 -11.47 -7.02
C ALA A 159 -10.66 -12.73 -7.31
N ASN A 160 -10.67 -13.68 -6.37
CA ASN A 160 -11.50 -14.86 -6.53
C ASN A 160 -13.01 -14.54 -6.40
N PRO A 161 -13.92 -15.42 -6.83
CA PRO A 161 -15.36 -15.16 -6.82
C PRO A 161 -15.90 -14.70 -5.46
N ILE A 162 -15.45 -15.31 -4.36
CA ILE A 162 -15.90 -14.98 -3.01
C ILE A 162 -15.48 -13.56 -2.61
N ALA A 163 -14.25 -13.15 -2.96
CA ALA A 163 -13.78 -11.80 -2.68
C ALA A 163 -14.59 -10.74 -3.44
N ARG A 164 -14.91 -10.98 -4.72
CA ARG A 164 -15.72 -10.06 -5.52
C ARG A 164 -17.13 -9.86 -4.98
N VAL A 165 -17.72 -10.93 -4.43
CA VAL A 165 -19.04 -10.82 -3.78
C VAL A 165 -18.94 -10.18 -2.40
N LEU A 166 -17.85 -10.41 -1.67
CA LEU A 166 -17.64 -9.85 -0.32
C LEU A 166 -17.58 -8.33 -0.32
N SER A 167 -16.88 -7.72 -1.28
CA SER A 167 -16.73 -6.26 -1.33
C SER A 167 -16.51 -5.74 -2.74
N PRO A 168 -17.20 -4.64 -3.12
CA PRO A 168 -16.97 -3.96 -4.40
C PRO A 168 -15.54 -3.43 -4.59
N GLU A 169 -14.78 -3.22 -3.52
CA GLU A 169 -13.37 -2.78 -3.59
C GLU A 169 -12.46 -3.83 -4.24
N PHE A 170 -12.86 -5.11 -4.22
CA PHE A 170 -12.09 -6.22 -4.76
C PHE A 170 -12.35 -6.49 -6.25
N THR A 171 -12.95 -5.54 -6.93
CA THR A 171 -13.10 -5.61 -8.39
C THR A 171 -11.74 -5.34 -9.06
N PRO A 172 -11.23 -6.21 -9.96
CA PRO A 172 -10.00 -5.95 -10.70
C PRO A 172 -10.00 -4.56 -11.37
N GLY A 173 -8.87 -3.86 -11.29
CA GLY A 173 -8.69 -2.50 -11.75
C GLY A 173 -9.06 -1.42 -10.74
N LYS A 174 -9.70 -1.74 -9.61
CA LYS A 174 -9.94 -0.77 -8.52
C LYS A 174 -8.73 -0.66 -7.60
N ASN A 175 -8.55 0.52 -7.04
CA ASN A 175 -7.57 0.76 -5.97
C ASN A 175 -8.26 0.72 -4.62
N ILE A 176 -7.82 -0.17 -3.74
CA ILE A 176 -8.43 -0.39 -2.41
C ILE A 176 -8.41 0.88 -1.56
N VAL A 177 -7.29 1.64 -1.57
CA VAL A 177 -7.15 2.82 -0.70
C VAL A 177 -8.04 3.96 -1.20
N ARG A 178 -8.09 4.18 -2.53
CA ARG A 178 -9.02 5.16 -3.13
C ARG A 178 -10.46 4.82 -2.80
N TRP A 179 -10.86 3.57 -3.00
CA TRP A 179 -12.24 3.18 -2.76
C TRP A 179 -12.63 3.40 -1.29
N ARG A 180 -11.81 2.99 -0.34
CA ARG A 180 -12.09 3.18 1.10
C ARG A 180 -12.19 4.64 1.52
N LEU A 181 -11.40 5.51 0.92
CA LEU A 181 -11.35 6.92 1.29
C LEU A 181 -12.40 7.78 0.56
N LEU A 182 -12.73 7.44 -0.69
CA LEU A 182 -13.46 8.33 -1.59
C LEU A 182 -14.85 7.82 -1.97
N ASP A 183 -15.11 6.50 -1.85
CA ASP A 183 -16.43 5.94 -2.17
C ASP A 183 -17.33 5.94 -0.92
N PRO A 184 -18.52 6.56 -0.95
CA PRO A 184 -19.45 6.56 0.18
C PRO A 184 -19.84 5.15 0.64
N ALA A 185 -19.96 4.19 -0.27
CA ALA A 185 -20.33 2.80 0.03
C ALA A 185 -19.30 2.13 0.98
N ALA A 186 -18.07 2.63 1.06
CA ALA A 186 -17.08 2.11 1.99
C ALA A 186 -17.51 2.27 3.46
N LYS A 187 -18.15 3.39 3.81
CA LYS A 187 -18.65 3.63 5.18
C LYS A 187 -19.90 2.83 5.51
N GLU A 188 -20.67 2.47 4.51
CA GLU A 188 -21.84 1.61 4.68
C GLU A 188 -21.43 0.15 4.88
N LEU A 189 -20.41 -0.28 4.13
CA LEU A 189 -19.92 -1.66 4.18
C LEU A 189 -19.07 -1.94 5.43
N TYR A 190 -18.16 -1.03 5.80
CA TYR A 190 -17.24 -1.21 6.92
C TYR A 190 -17.79 -0.59 8.19
N VAL A 191 -18.23 -1.40 9.16
CA VAL A 191 -18.72 -0.93 10.48
C VAL A 191 -17.58 -0.23 11.23
N ASN A 192 -16.35 -0.77 11.13
CA ASN A 192 -15.13 -0.16 11.68
C ASN A 192 -14.31 0.55 10.59
N TRP A 193 -14.97 1.40 9.78
CA TRP A 193 -14.37 2.06 8.61
C TRP A 193 -13.07 2.80 8.93
N ASP A 194 -13.00 3.51 10.05
CA ASP A 194 -11.82 4.28 10.46
C ASP A 194 -10.59 3.37 10.65
N GLU A 195 -10.76 2.26 11.37
CA GLU A 195 -9.69 1.28 11.64
C GLU A 195 -9.27 0.57 10.35
N ALA A 196 -10.24 0.08 9.57
CA ALA A 196 -9.97 -0.60 8.31
C ALA A 196 -9.25 0.31 7.31
N THR A 197 -9.60 1.60 7.29
CA THR A 197 -8.95 2.62 6.45
C THR A 197 -7.55 2.93 6.94
N ALA A 198 -7.35 3.10 8.25
CA ALA A 198 -6.02 3.31 8.82
C ALA A 198 -5.06 2.16 8.48
N VAL A 199 -5.53 0.91 8.57
CA VAL A 199 -4.77 -0.28 8.18
C VAL A 199 -4.37 -0.23 6.70
N ALA A 200 -5.27 0.20 5.81
CA ALA A 200 -4.96 0.31 4.38
C ALA A 200 -3.92 1.41 4.07
N VAL A 201 -4.02 2.57 4.73
CA VAL A 201 -3.07 3.68 4.59
C VAL A 201 -1.70 3.31 5.16
N ASN A 202 -1.66 2.65 6.33
CA ASN A 202 -0.40 2.21 6.95
C ASN A 202 0.32 1.14 6.09
N ALA A 203 -0.44 0.24 5.45
CA ALA A 203 0.10 -0.74 4.51
C ALA A 203 0.66 -0.07 3.24
N LEU A 204 -0.03 0.96 2.70
CA LEU A 204 0.48 1.76 1.59
C LEU A 204 1.79 2.47 1.98
N ARG A 205 1.87 3.01 3.20
CA ARG A 205 3.11 3.62 3.70
C ARG A 205 4.26 2.61 3.76
N GLU A 206 4.03 1.42 4.30
CA GLU A 206 5.06 0.37 4.35
C GLU A 206 5.62 0.07 2.96
N LEU A 207 4.74 -0.08 1.98
CA LEU A 207 5.13 -0.31 0.58
C LEU A 207 5.87 0.89 -0.03
N SER A 208 5.47 2.12 0.30
CA SER A 208 6.15 3.32 -0.21
C SER A 208 7.60 3.43 0.26
N GLY A 209 7.93 2.91 1.43
CA GLY A 209 9.30 2.89 1.95
C GLY A 209 10.23 1.97 1.17
N GLN A 210 9.72 0.88 0.64
CA GLN A 210 10.49 -0.05 -0.19
C GLN A 210 10.88 0.56 -1.54
N TYR A 211 10.10 1.56 -2.01
CA TYR A 211 10.26 2.23 -3.31
C TYR A 211 10.18 3.76 -3.17
N PRO A 212 11.08 4.42 -2.41
CA PRO A 212 10.95 5.85 -2.05
C PRO A 212 11.05 6.79 -3.25
N SER A 213 11.66 6.34 -4.35
CA SER A 213 11.80 7.13 -5.58
C SER A 213 10.76 6.78 -6.65
N ASP A 214 9.80 5.87 -6.37
CA ASP A 214 8.78 5.46 -7.34
C ASP A 214 7.84 6.62 -7.67
N PRO A 215 7.82 7.10 -8.93
CA PRO A 215 6.98 8.24 -9.32
C PRO A 215 5.48 7.91 -9.26
N GLY A 216 5.06 6.66 -9.51
CA GLY A 216 3.67 6.22 -9.42
C GLY A 216 3.18 6.24 -7.97
N MET A 217 4.01 5.78 -7.03
CA MET A 217 3.70 5.83 -5.59
C MET A 217 3.57 7.28 -5.11
N ARG A 218 4.49 8.17 -5.51
CA ARG A 218 4.40 9.59 -5.15
C ARG A 218 3.15 10.25 -5.73
N ALA A 219 2.81 9.95 -6.98
CA ALA A 219 1.59 10.47 -7.62
C ALA A 219 0.33 10.03 -6.90
N LEU A 220 0.24 8.75 -6.48
CA LEU A 220 -0.87 8.21 -5.69
C LEU A 220 -0.98 8.90 -4.33
N ILE A 221 0.13 9.06 -3.61
CA ILE A 221 0.15 9.73 -2.30
C ILE A 221 -0.30 11.20 -2.43
N ALA A 222 0.17 11.92 -3.45
CA ALA A 222 -0.23 13.30 -3.71
C ALA A 222 -1.73 13.39 -4.03
N GLU A 223 -2.24 12.54 -4.92
CA GLU A 223 -3.66 12.48 -5.27
C GLU A 223 -4.55 12.24 -4.03
N LEU A 224 -4.21 11.23 -3.22
CA LEU A 224 -4.98 10.90 -2.02
C LEU A 224 -4.88 12.00 -0.96
N SER A 225 -3.74 12.69 -0.87
CA SER A 225 -3.55 13.83 0.03
C SER A 225 -4.41 15.02 -0.39
N ASP A 226 -4.56 15.27 -1.68
CA ASP A 226 -5.40 16.36 -2.20
C ASP A 226 -6.89 16.02 -2.03
N ALA A 227 -7.29 14.78 -2.31
CA ALA A 227 -8.68 14.35 -2.34
C ALA A 227 -9.27 14.06 -0.95
N SER A 228 -8.47 13.68 0.05
CA SER A 228 -8.98 13.19 1.34
C SER A 228 -8.33 13.84 2.55
N PRO A 229 -9.07 14.64 3.35
CA PRO A 229 -8.60 15.10 4.65
C PRO A 229 -8.22 13.92 5.59
N ARG A 230 -9.00 12.83 5.55
CA ARG A 230 -8.73 11.64 6.37
C ARG A 230 -7.43 10.96 5.99
N PHE A 231 -7.09 10.92 4.68
CA PHE A 231 -5.80 10.42 4.25
C PHE A 231 -4.65 11.28 4.82
N ARG A 232 -4.74 12.61 4.73
CA ARG A 232 -3.71 13.52 5.28
C ARG A 232 -3.49 13.29 6.77
N GLU A 233 -4.58 13.14 7.52
CA GLU A 233 -4.51 12.87 8.96
C GLU A 233 -3.78 11.54 9.25
N LEU A 234 -4.22 10.44 8.64
CA LEU A 234 -3.62 9.12 8.81
C LEU A 234 -2.17 9.08 8.31
N TRP A 235 -1.91 9.73 7.17
CA TRP A 235 -0.54 9.84 6.64
C TRP A 235 0.36 10.68 7.54
N GLY A 236 -0.15 11.76 8.13
CA GLY A 236 0.56 12.57 9.13
C GLY A 236 0.91 11.82 10.42
N CYS A 237 0.15 10.79 10.78
CA CYS A 237 0.44 9.93 11.93
C CYS A 237 1.74 9.13 11.79
N ALA A 238 2.24 8.92 10.58
CA ALA A 238 3.46 8.17 10.29
C ALA A 238 3.48 6.74 10.89
N ASP A 239 2.30 6.13 11.08
CA ASP A 239 2.21 4.74 11.48
C ASP A 239 2.52 3.83 10.31
N VAL A 240 3.26 2.75 10.56
CA VAL A 240 3.74 1.81 9.55
C VAL A 240 3.21 0.43 9.84
N GLY A 241 2.85 -0.25 8.77
CA GLY A 241 2.59 -1.68 8.82
C GLY A 241 1.15 -2.06 9.05
N ASP A 242 0.93 -3.29 8.71
CA ASP A 242 -0.33 -3.97 8.72
C ASP A 242 -0.58 -4.55 10.11
N ARG A 243 -1.21 -3.79 10.99
CA ARG A 243 -1.75 -4.40 12.20
C ARG A 243 -2.74 -5.48 11.75
N LEU A 244 -2.72 -6.66 12.40
CA LEU A 244 -3.75 -7.67 12.22
C LEU A 244 -5.10 -7.01 12.54
N GLY A 245 -5.69 -6.36 11.52
CA GLY A 245 -6.96 -5.68 11.65
C GLY A 245 -8.08 -6.67 11.49
N VAL A 246 -9.02 -6.65 12.41
CA VAL A 246 -10.32 -7.28 12.18
C VAL A 246 -11.12 -6.32 11.33
N HIS A 247 -11.52 -6.78 10.14
CA HIS A 247 -12.46 -6.06 9.28
C HIS A 247 -13.87 -6.45 9.70
N HIS A 248 -14.62 -5.50 10.23
CA HIS A 248 -16.03 -5.68 10.53
C HIS A 248 -16.84 -5.17 9.33
N ILE A 249 -17.37 -6.11 8.54
CA ILE A 249 -18.10 -5.86 7.31
C ILE A 249 -19.58 -6.14 7.55
N ARG A 250 -20.45 -5.18 7.21
CA ARG A 250 -21.90 -5.37 7.16
C ARG A 250 -22.30 -5.70 5.72
N HIS A 251 -22.35 -6.99 5.44
CA HIS A 251 -22.66 -7.47 4.10
C HIS A 251 -24.18 -7.56 3.87
N PRO A 252 -24.72 -7.02 2.75
CA PRO A 252 -26.16 -6.90 2.54
C PRO A 252 -26.91 -8.24 2.47
N ARG A 253 -26.22 -9.34 2.16
CA ARG A 253 -26.84 -10.67 1.98
C ARG A 253 -26.67 -11.59 3.17
N VAL A 254 -25.55 -11.51 3.89
CA VAL A 254 -25.20 -12.46 4.96
C VAL A 254 -24.97 -11.78 6.31
N GLY A 255 -25.23 -10.47 6.41
CA GLY A 255 -25.13 -9.74 7.67
C GLY A 255 -23.68 -9.40 8.07
N ASP A 256 -23.44 -9.35 9.37
CA ASP A 256 -22.19 -8.87 9.94
C ASP A 256 -21.09 -9.95 9.89
N LEU A 257 -19.92 -9.58 9.40
CA LEU A 257 -18.75 -10.43 9.23
C LEU A 257 -17.54 -9.82 9.95
N HIS A 258 -16.89 -10.59 10.82
CA HIS A 258 -15.62 -10.24 11.45
C HIS A 258 -14.50 -11.05 10.79
N LEU A 259 -13.67 -10.41 9.98
CA LEU A 259 -12.67 -11.06 9.14
C LEU A 259 -11.27 -10.61 9.51
N TYR A 260 -10.38 -11.57 9.71
CA TYR A 260 -8.95 -11.35 9.89
C TYR A 260 -8.28 -11.29 8.52
N ARG A 261 -7.59 -10.19 8.24
CA ARG A 261 -6.82 -10.06 7.01
C ARG A 261 -5.39 -10.56 7.21
N HIS A 262 -4.93 -11.38 6.29
CA HIS A 262 -3.55 -11.83 6.19
C HIS A 262 -2.95 -11.37 4.87
N ARG A 263 -1.67 -11.01 4.88
CA ARG A 263 -0.89 -10.69 3.70
C ARG A 263 0.13 -11.80 3.47
N LEU A 264 0.15 -12.31 2.24
CA LEU A 264 1.17 -13.23 1.76
C LEU A 264 1.99 -12.51 0.68
N ASP A 265 3.26 -12.29 0.96
CA ASP A 265 4.16 -11.66 0.01
C ASP A 265 4.58 -12.69 -1.04
N ALA A 266 4.21 -12.44 -2.28
CA ALA A 266 4.70 -13.18 -3.41
C ALA A 266 6.10 -12.63 -3.78
N HIS A 267 7.10 -13.50 -3.88
CA HIS A 267 8.47 -13.08 -4.22
C HIS A 267 8.61 -12.75 -5.72
N TYR A 268 7.68 -11.95 -6.25
CA TYR A 268 7.74 -11.42 -7.61
C TYR A 268 8.35 -10.01 -7.62
N PRO A 269 9.09 -9.66 -8.69
CA PRO A 269 9.77 -8.37 -8.77
C PRO A 269 8.85 -7.15 -8.65
N GLY A 270 7.56 -7.26 -9.03
CA GLY A 270 6.57 -6.18 -9.00
C GLY A 270 6.10 -5.74 -7.61
N GLY A 271 6.41 -6.52 -6.57
CA GLY A 271 5.93 -6.25 -5.20
C GLY A 271 4.47 -6.65 -4.99
N ASP A 272 3.96 -7.54 -5.84
CA ASP A 272 2.60 -8.06 -5.74
C ASP A 272 2.46 -8.98 -4.53
N HIS A 273 1.29 -8.96 -3.93
CA HIS A 273 1.00 -9.79 -2.76
C HIS A 273 -0.47 -10.21 -2.73
N ILE A 274 -0.76 -11.29 -2.02
CA ILE A 274 -2.10 -11.80 -1.85
C ILE A 274 -2.64 -11.33 -0.50
N LEU A 275 -3.85 -10.79 -0.49
CA LEU A 275 -4.62 -10.53 0.71
C LEU A 275 -5.67 -11.62 0.87
N ILE A 276 -5.68 -12.26 2.05
CA ILE A 276 -6.64 -13.30 2.40
C ILE A 276 -7.48 -12.81 3.57
N TYR A 277 -8.79 -13.05 3.50
CA TYR A 277 -9.73 -12.71 4.55
C TYR A 277 -10.33 -13.99 5.13
N ARG A 278 -10.02 -14.30 6.38
CA ARG A 278 -10.54 -15.47 7.07
C ARG A 278 -11.45 -15.08 8.24
N ALA A 279 -12.46 -15.87 8.50
CA ALA A 279 -13.20 -15.82 9.75
C ALA A 279 -12.57 -16.74 10.81
N GLU A 280 -12.90 -16.53 12.06
CA GLU A 280 -12.60 -17.48 13.14
C GLU A 280 -13.37 -18.78 12.95
N ILE A 281 -12.70 -19.90 13.13
CA ILE A 281 -13.30 -21.21 12.94
C ILE A 281 -14.47 -21.42 13.91
N GLY A 282 -15.62 -21.86 13.40
CA GLY A 282 -16.82 -22.10 14.18
C GLY A 282 -17.65 -20.85 14.52
N SER A 283 -17.19 -19.65 14.09
CA SER A 283 -17.92 -18.39 14.30
C SER A 283 -19.10 -18.22 13.34
N ASP A 284 -19.98 -17.27 13.69
CA ASP A 284 -21.07 -16.84 12.80
C ASP A 284 -20.54 -16.30 11.48
N SER A 285 -19.41 -15.59 11.51
CA SER A 285 -18.72 -15.09 10.32
C SER A 285 -18.19 -16.22 9.43
N ALA A 286 -17.77 -17.35 10.00
CA ALA A 286 -17.36 -18.51 9.22
C ALA A 286 -18.55 -19.15 8.49
N ARG A 287 -19.73 -19.22 9.15
CA ARG A 287 -20.98 -19.68 8.50
C ARG A 287 -21.39 -18.74 7.37
N ALA A 288 -21.40 -17.44 7.63
CA ALA A 288 -21.74 -16.41 6.63
C ALA A 288 -20.81 -16.44 5.41
N LEU A 289 -19.49 -16.67 5.60
CA LEU A 289 -18.58 -16.89 4.47
C LEU A 289 -18.90 -18.18 3.70
N GLY A 290 -19.32 -19.24 4.38
CA GLY A 290 -19.80 -20.47 3.76
C GLY A 290 -21.04 -20.25 2.89
N GLU A 291 -21.98 -19.43 3.36
CA GLU A 291 -23.16 -19.01 2.59
C GLU A 291 -22.78 -18.20 1.35
N LEU A 292 -21.86 -17.22 1.48
CA LEU A 292 -21.37 -16.44 0.33
C LEU A 292 -20.73 -17.35 -0.72
N ARG A 293 -19.95 -18.35 -0.30
CA ARG A 293 -19.36 -19.33 -1.22
C ARG A 293 -20.43 -20.13 -1.96
N SER A 294 -21.42 -20.66 -1.24
CA SER A 294 -22.52 -21.40 -1.85
C SER A 294 -23.30 -20.57 -2.87
N LEU A 295 -23.42 -19.26 -2.65
CA LEU A 295 -24.05 -18.34 -3.59
C LEU A 295 -23.19 -18.13 -4.85
N CYS A 296 -21.85 -18.09 -4.73
CA CYS A 296 -20.94 -18.03 -5.87
C CYS A 296 -21.02 -19.30 -6.71
N ASP A 297 -21.00 -20.47 -6.06
CA ASP A 297 -21.09 -21.78 -6.72
C ASP A 297 -22.42 -21.93 -7.48
N ALA A 298 -23.53 -21.51 -6.88
CA ALA A 298 -24.84 -21.53 -7.51
C ALA A 298 -24.92 -20.60 -8.75
N GLN A 299 -24.29 -19.41 -8.67
CA GLN A 299 -24.22 -18.49 -9.81
C GLN A 299 -23.36 -19.04 -10.96
N ALA A 300 -22.24 -19.68 -10.64
CA ALA A 300 -21.37 -20.33 -11.63
C ALA A 300 -22.11 -21.49 -12.37
N LEU A 301 -22.92 -22.27 -11.66
CA LEU A 301 -23.73 -23.33 -12.22
C LEU A 301 -24.90 -22.81 -13.07
N ALA A 302 -25.46 -21.65 -12.75
CA ALA A 302 -26.58 -21.04 -13.48
C ALA A 302 -26.16 -20.37 -14.81
N LEU A 303 -24.86 -20.20 -15.05
CA LEU A 303 -24.29 -19.65 -16.30
C LEU A 303 -23.37 -20.68 -16.97
N PRO A 304 -23.89 -21.81 -17.50
CA PRO A 304 -23.08 -22.78 -18.21
C PRO A 304 -22.68 -22.18 -19.56
N GLY A 305 -21.47 -21.64 -19.68
CA GLY A 305 -20.95 -21.12 -20.94
C GLY A 305 -19.90 -20.02 -20.85
N LEU A 306 -19.63 -19.45 -19.68
CA LEU A 306 -18.64 -18.37 -19.52
C LEU A 306 -17.32 -18.81 -18.85
N ASN A 307 -17.19 -20.09 -18.47
CA ASN A 307 -16.01 -20.62 -17.78
C ASN A 307 -14.90 -21.16 -18.71
N SER A 308 -14.94 -20.95 -20.01
CA SER A 308 -13.91 -21.46 -20.96
C SER A 308 -13.41 -20.46 -21.98
N GLU A 309 -13.73 -19.20 -21.87
CA GLU A 309 -13.02 -18.16 -22.63
C GLU A 309 -12.10 -17.35 -21.72
N SER A 310 -11.02 -18.00 -21.29
CA SER A 310 -9.73 -17.33 -21.20
C SER A 310 -9.51 -16.72 -22.58
N ALA A 311 -9.64 -15.41 -22.71
CA ALA A 311 -9.24 -14.72 -23.91
C ALA A 311 -7.72 -14.85 -24.05
N VAL A 312 -7.29 -16.03 -24.49
CA VAL A 312 -6.02 -16.23 -25.15
C VAL A 312 -6.20 -15.48 -26.47
N VAL A 313 -5.70 -14.25 -26.52
CA VAL A 313 -5.48 -13.58 -27.80
C VAL A 313 -4.39 -14.38 -28.48
N ASP A 314 -4.82 -15.29 -29.34
CA ASP A 314 -3.97 -16.05 -30.28
C ASP A 314 -3.30 -15.01 -31.20
N VAL A 315 -2.01 -14.77 -31.00
CA VAL A 315 -1.16 -13.90 -31.80
C VAL A 315 -0.62 -14.66 -33.04
N SER A 316 -1.12 -15.87 -33.35
CA SER A 316 -0.56 -16.74 -34.39
C SER A 316 -1.34 -16.82 -35.72
N ALA A 317 -2.20 -15.85 -36.05
CA ALA A 317 -2.89 -15.86 -37.33
C ALA A 317 -2.80 -14.52 -38.09
N ARG A 318 -1.63 -14.19 -38.63
CA ARG A 318 -1.49 -13.31 -39.81
C ARG A 318 -0.12 -13.53 -40.47
N ASP A 319 0.05 -14.69 -41.10
CA ASP A 319 0.91 -14.82 -42.27
C ASP A 319 0.06 -15.42 -43.38
N ASN A 320 -0.37 -14.56 -44.28
CA ASN A 320 -0.51 -14.83 -45.71
C ASN A 320 -0.72 -13.52 -46.46
#